data_ce9d81a0cc48e4663faa106f5db9ccb8
#
_entry.id   ce9d81a0cc48e4663faa106f5db9ccb8
#
_cell.length_a   1.000
_cell.length_b   1.000
_cell.length_c   1.000
_cell.angle_alpha   90.00
_cell.angle_beta   90.00
_cell.angle_gamma   90.00
#
_symmetry.space_group_name_H-M   'P 1'
#
loop_
_entity.id
_entity.type
_entity.pdbx_description
1 polymer ?
#
loop_
_entity_poly.entity_id
_entity_poly.type
_entity_poly.pdbx_seq_one_letter_code
_entity_poly.pdbx_strand_id
1 'polypeptide(L)'
;MLQKVRSPFAGKPATRQVADHNGAPAFDVQPRVLTPVRAMAASWLTGLGVVAGLGYGLAGVASAPNPDSGMLTAAFVVPVVGGFVLYGALRSLLRKRVRLMLTLEQFSVKTLFGWKHYDRLLPHRFALLQHDWTQAEQEQQEFQAAQAQMKGKLLRRARWYANSFHLSFDYLGQRNDVLTVFGPKEAMAIVTRLNACDNVLDALARRGQGTPLTPADEWGDQPGAIPELT
;
A
#
# COMPACT_ATOMS: atom_id res chain seq x y z
N MET A 1 -14.12 -21.45 11.86
CA MET A 1 -13.71 -20.11 12.36
C MET A 1 -12.51 -19.65 11.58
N LEU A 2 -12.49 -18.41 11.03
CA LEU A 2 -11.37 -17.94 10.21
C LEU A 2 -10.27 -17.39 11.11
N GLN A 3 -9.11 -18.02 11.11
CA GLN A 3 -7.99 -17.56 11.92
C GLN A 3 -7.29 -16.35 11.27
N LYS A 4 -7.07 -15.32 12.06
CA LYS A 4 -6.40 -14.10 11.60
C LYS A 4 -4.88 -14.25 11.79
N VAL A 5 -4.17 -14.53 10.70
CA VAL A 5 -2.71 -14.56 10.72
C VAL A 5 -2.16 -13.15 10.91
N ARG A 6 -1.32 -12.97 11.92
CA ARG A 6 -0.68 -11.68 12.21
C ARG A 6 0.66 -11.58 11.48
N SER A 7 1.01 -10.40 11.00
CA SER A 7 2.30 -10.10 10.38
C SER A 7 3.18 -9.33 11.38
N PRO A 8 4.49 -9.53 11.45
CA PRO A 8 5.39 -8.76 12.29
C PRO A 8 5.55 -7.29 11.87
N PHE A 9 5.13 -6.93 10.65
CA PHE A 9 5.27 -5.56 10.16
C PHE A 9 4.11 -4.64 10.59
N ALA A 10 4.41 -3.39 10.93
CA ALA A 10 3.39 -2.36 11.10
C ALA A 10 2.69 -2.08 9.77
N GLY A 11 1.41 -1.77 9.77
CA GLY A 11 0.64 -1.58 8.52
C GLY A 11 0.29 -2.88 7.78
N LYS A 12 0.35 -3.95 8.45
CA LYS A 12 0.27 -5.35 8.04
C LYS A 12 -0.95 -5.67 7.21
N PRO A 13 -0.81 -6.43 6.10
CA PRO A 13 -1.99 -6.96 5.44
C PRO A 13 -2.71 -7.92 6.39
N ALA A 14 -4.01 -7.67 6.61
CA ALA A 14 -4.84 -8.64 7.29
C ALA A 14 -4.88 -9.91 6.45
N THR A 15 -4.48 -11.02 7.04
CA THR A 15 -4.46 -12.33 6.38
C THR A 15 -5.39 -13.25 7.12
N ARG A 16 -6.22 -13.97 6.37
CA ARG A 16 -7.14 -14.97 6.92
C ARG A 16 -6.89 -16.28 6.19
N GLN A 17 -6.79 -17.34 6.97
CA GLN A 17 -6.82 -18.67 6.41
C GLN A 17 -8.28 -19.04 6.15
N VAL A 18 -8.57 -19.56 4.99
CA VAL A 18 -9.90 -19.97 4.53
C VAL A 18 -9.78 -21.34 3.89
N ALA A 19 -10.87 -22.07 3.82
CA ALA A 19 -10.96 -23.24 2.96
C ALA A 19 -11.43 -22.78 1.57
N ASP A 20 -10.83 -23.33 0.54
CA ASP A 20 -11.31 -23.18 -0.83
C ASP A 20 -12.59 -24.01 -1.04
N HIS A 21 -13.23 -23.90 -2.21
CA HIS A 21 -14.43 -24.67 -2.57
C HIS A 21 -14.23 -26.20 -2.46
N ASN A 22 -13.00 -26.66 -2.61
CA ASN A 22 -12.61 -28.07 -2.45
C ASN A 22 -12.22 -28.44 -1.00
N GLY A 23 -12.39 -27.52 -0.02
CA GLY A 23 -11.93 -27.73 1.35
C GLY A 23 -10.41 -27.60 1.54
N ALA A 24 -9.65 -27.30 0.48
CA ALA A 24 -8.21 -27.15 0.55
C ALA A 24 -7.84 -25.81 1.23
N PRO A 25 -6.68 -25.74 1.89
CA PRO A 25 -6.21 -24.52 2.55
C PRO A 25 -5.96 -23.40 1.56
N ALA A 26 -6.45 -22.22 1.88
CA ALA A 26 -6.27 -20.99 1.10
C ALA A 26 -6.02 -19.81 2.02
N PHE A 27 -5.38 -18.76 1.51
CA PHE A 27 -5.14 -17.52 2.22
C PHE A 27 -5.84 -16.34 1.56
N ASP A 28 -6.65 -15.62 2.33
CA ASP A 28 -7.27 -14.34 1.92
C ASP A 28 -6.46 -13.19 2.54
N VAL A 29 -5.64 -12.56 1.73
CA VAL A 29 -4.78 -11.43 2.11
C VAL A 29 -5.47 -10.13 1.72
N GLN A 30 -5.70 -9.25 2.71
CA GLN A 30 -6.45 -8.01 2.52
C GLN A 30 -5.60 -6.78 2.88
N PRO A 31 -4.65 -6.39 2.02
CA PRO A 31 -3.87 -5.19 2.25
C PRO A 31 -4.71 -3.92 2.12
N ARG A 32 -4.39 -2.94 2.96
CA ARG A 32 -4.88 -1.58 2.82
C ARG A 32 -3.81 -0.75 2.16
N VAL A 33 -3.98 -0.47 0.88
CA VAL A 33 -2.97 0.21 0.08
C VAL A 33 -3.35 1.65 -0.19
N LEU A 34 -2.36 2.51 -0.15
CA LEU A 34 -2.46 3.88 -0.63
C LEU A 34 -1.81 3.93 -2.02
N THR A 35 -2.56 4.35 -3.02
CA THR A 35 -1.99 4.54 -4.37
C THR A 35 -1.30 5.90 -4.48
N PRO A 36 -0.33 6.09 -5.41
CA PRO A 36 0.35 7.37 -5.61
C PRO A 36 -0.62 8.54 -5.81
N VAL A 37 -1.63 8.35 -6.65
CA VAL A 37 -2.66 9.39 -6.94
C VAL A 37 -3.41 9.79 -5.67
N ARG A 38 -3.79 8.82 -4.84
CA ARG A 38 -4.48 9.10 -3.57
C ARG A 38 -3.55 9.74 -2.53
N ALA A 39 -2.26 9.37 -2.54
CA ALA A 39 -1.26 10.01 -1.70
C ALA A 39 -1.08 11.48 -2.09
N MET A 40 -1.03 11.75 -3.38
CA MET A 40 -0.99 13.11 -3.93
C MET A 40 -2.24 13.90 -3.55
N ALA A 41 -3.44 13.33 -3.73
CA ALA A 41 -4.69 13.97 -3.34
C ALA A 41 -4.73 14.30 -1.84
N ALA A 42 -4.28 13.38 -0.97
CA ALA A 42 -4.17 13.65 0.47
C ALA A 42 -3.26 14.85 0.75
N SER A 43 -2.11 14.94 0.08
CA SER A 43 -1.16 16.04 0.25
C SER A 43 -1.73 17.37 -0.21
N TRP A 44 -2.41 17.40 -1.37
CA TRP A 44 -3.04 18.60 -1.89
C TRP A 44 -4.19 19.10 -0.99
N LEU A 45 -5.07 18.20 -0.56
CA LEU A 45 -6.18 18.54 0.34
C LEU A 45 -5.67 19.07 1.68
N THR A 46 -4.59 18.47 2.21
CA THR A 46 -3.95 18.97 3.43
C THR A 46 -3.36 20.36 3.21
N GLY A 47 -2.62 20.56 2.11
CA GLY A 47 -2.03 21.85 1.78
C GLY A 47 -3.09 22.96 1.69
N LEU A 48 -4.18 22.69 0.98
CA LEU A 48 -5.32 23.63 0.89
C LEU A 48 -5.94 23.92 2.26
N GLY A 49 -6.11 22.89 3.10
CA GLY A 49 -6.63 23.06 4.46
C GLY A 49 -5.73 23.93 5.33
N VAL A 50 -4.41 23.75 5.25
CA VAL A 50 -3.43 24.57 6.00
C VAL A 50 -3.48 26.02 5.49
N VAL A 51 -3.46 26.25 4.17
CA VAL A 51 -3.52 27.61 3.59
C VAL A 51 -4.81 28.32 3.99
N ALA A 52 -5.95 27.63 3.89
CA ALA A 52 -7.24 28.19 4.31
C ALA A 52 -7.26 28.51 5.82
N GLY A 53 -6.73 27.62 6.65
CA GLY A 53 -6.60 27.82 8.10
C GLY A 53 -5.70 29.01 8.47
N LEU A 54 -4.57 29.16 7.77
CA LEU A 54 -3.68 30.31 7.93
C LEU A 54 -4.39 31.62 7.52
N GLY A 55 -5.07 31.61 6.37
CA GLY A 55 -5.83 32.79 5.90
C GLY A 55 -6.90 33.22 6.89
N TYR A 56 -7.68 32.25 7.40
CA TYR A 56 -8.71 32.50 8.41
C TYR A 56 -8.11 33.00 9.73
N GLY A 57 -7.04 32.37 10.22
CA GLY A 57 -6.34 32.78 11.45
C GLY A 57 -5.78 34.20 11.36
N LEU A 58 -5.13 34.53 10.25
CA LEU A 58 -4.58 35.89 10.03
C LEU A 58 -5.68 36.95 9.89
N ALA A 59 -6.78 36.62 9.21
CA ALA A 59 -7.94 37.52 9.12
C ALA A 59 -8.56 37.78 10.49
N GLY A 60 -8.65 36.75 11.34
CA GLY A 60 -9.09 36.87 12.74
C GLY A 60 -8.18 37.78 13.57
N VAL A 61 -6.86 37.67 13.44
CA VAL A 61 -5.89 38.54 14.10
C VAL A 61 -6.00 39.98 13.59
N ALA A 62 -6.15 40.17 12.27
CA ALA A 62 -6.27 41.51 11.67
C ALA A 62 -7.54 42.24 12.07
N SER A 63 -8.62 41.50 12.37
CA SER A 63 -9.90 42.08 12.81
C SER A 63 -10.00 42.28 14.33
N ALA A 64 -9.06 41.77 15.11
CA ALA A 64 -9.05 41.91 16.55
C ALA A 64 -8.68 43.34 16.99
N PRO A 65 -9.39 43.94 17.95
CA PRO A 65 -9.12 45.33 18.39
C PRO A 65 -7.76 45.45 19.08
N ASN A 66 -7.28 44.40 19.73
CA ASN A 66 -5.98 44.36 20.41
C ASN A 66 -5.33 42.97 20.16
N PRO A 67 -4.67 42.76 19.00
CA PRO A 67 -4.00 41.50 18.73
C PRO A 67 -2.78 41.32 19.64
N ASP A 68 -2.75 40.23 20.38
CA ASP A 68 -1.61 39.85 21.21
C ASP A 68 -0.71 38.84 20.50
N SER A 69 0.49 38.61 21.05
CA SER A 69 1.44 37.65 20.50
C SER A 69 0.92 36.21 20.56
N GLY A 70 0.04 35.91 21.50
CA GLY A 70 -0.61 34.61 21.63
C GLY A 70 -1.56 34.31 20.48
N MET A 71 -2.36 35.29 20.08
CA MET A 71 -3.25 35.20 18.90
C MET A 71 -2.45 34.97 17.61
N LEU A 72 -1.37 35.71 17.41
CA LEU A 72 -0.48 35.50 16.27
C LEU A 72 0.11 34.09 16.24
N THR A 73 0.63 33.65 17.38
CA THR A 73 1.20 32.29 17.49
C THR A 73 0.15 31.24 17.20
N ALA A 74 -1.05 31.35 17.74
CA ALA A 74 -2.14 30.43 17.49
C ALA A 74 -2.57 30.40 16.04
N ALA A 75 -2.62 31.58 15.36
CA ALA A 75 -2.97 31.67 13.94
C ALA A 75 -2.02 30.88 13.02
N PHE A 76 -0.76 30.68 13.42
CA PHE A 76 0.20 29.86 12.68
C PHE A 76 0.24 28.41 13.16
N VAL A 77 0.31 28.17 14.46
CA VAL A 77 0.51 26.85 15.04
C VAL A 77 -0.70 25.94 14.82
N VAL A 78 -1.91 26.46 15.02
CA VAL A 78 -3.13 25.65 14.90
C VAL A 78 -3.33 25.08 13.51
N PRO A 79 -3.21 25.84 12.40
CA PRO A 79 -3.34 25.29 11.05
C PRO A 79 -2.23 24.28 10.71
N VAL A 80 -1.01 24.49 11.16
CA VAL A 80 0.10 23.59 10.90
C VAL A 80 -0.10 22.25 11.63
N VAL A 81 -0.39 22.28 12.92
CA VAL A 81 -0.65 21.07 13.71
C VAL A 81 -1.91 20.36 13.20
N GLY A 82 -2.98 21.11 12.93
CA GLY A 82 -4.21 20.60 12.32
C GLY A 82 -3.93 19.95 10.96
N GLY A 83 -3.02 20.50 10.17
CA GLY A 83 -2.58 19.94 8.91
C GLY A 83 -1.94 18.56 9.05
N PHE A 84 -1.08 18.34 10.05
CA PHE A 84 -0.50 17.02 10.32
C PHE A 84 -1.57 15.98 10.69
N VAL A 85 -2.50 16.37 11.55
CA VAL A 85 -3.63 15.50 11.93
C VAL A 85 -4.51 15.18 10.72
N LEU A 86 -4.86 16.20 9.94
CA LEU A 86 -5.66 16.07 8.72
C LEU A 86 -4.96 15.16 7.70
N TYR A 87 -3.65 15.33 7.50
CA TYR A 87 -2.87 14.47 6.60
C TYR A 87 -2.90 13.00 7.02
N GLY A 88 -2.72 12.72 8.31
CA GLY A 88 -2.82 11.36 8.86
C GLY A 88 -4.21 10.76 8.65
N ALA A 89 -5.26 11.53 8.93
CA ALA A 89 -6.64 11.12 8.73
C ALA A 89 -6.96 10.85 7.26
N LEU A 90 -6.59 11.75 6.35
CA LEU A 90 -6.80 11.58 4.90
C LEU A 90 -6.05 10.38 4.35
N ARG A 91 -4.80 10.16 4.76
CA ARG A 91 -4.06 8.95 4.37
C ARG A 91 -4.73 7.67 4.85
N SER A 92 -5.32 7.68 6.02
CA SER A 92 -6.07 6.53 6.54
C SER A 92 -7.36 6.27 5.78
N LEU A 93 -8.12 7.32 5.49
CA LEU A 93 -9.39 7.26 4.76
C LEU A 93 -9.20 6.85 3.29
N LEU A 94 -8.17 7.38 2.64
CA LEU A 94 -7.92 7.16 1.22
C LEU A 94 -7.27 5.79 0.93
N ARG A 95 -6.94 5.00 1.95
CA ARG A 95 -6.45 3.62 1.76
C ARG A 95 -7.54 2.73 1.19
N LYS A 96 -7.26 2.13 0.05
CA LYS A 96 -8.13 1.13 -0.59
C LYS A 96 -7.85 -0.26 0.00
N ARG A 97 -8.88 -0.99 0.32
CA ARG A 97 -8.77 -2.44 0.61
C ARG A 97 -8.70 -3.18 -0.72
N VAL A 98 -7.64 -3.94 -0.91
CA VAL A 98 -7.51 -4.90 -2.01
C VAL A 98 -7.67 -6.28 -1.42
N ARG A 99 -8.20 -7.21 -2.18
CA ARG A 99 -8.39 -8.59 -1.77
C ARG A 99 -7.59 -9.48 -2.70
N LEU A 100 -6.68 -10.25 -2.12
CA LEU A 100 -5.80 -11.18 -2.81
C LEU A 100 -6.05 -12.55 -2.21
N MET A 101 -6.31 -13.54 -3.04
CA MET A 101 -6.60 -14.90 -2.60
C MET A 101 -5.57 -15.84 -3.19
N LEU A 102 -4.90 -16.61 -2.33
CA LEU A 102 -3.98 -17.67 -2.71
C LEU A 102 -4.62 -19.01 -2.34
N THR A 103 -4.78 -19.87 -3.33
CA THR A 103 -5.15 -21.28 -3.16
C THR A 103 -3.97 -22.17 -3.52
N LEU A 104 -4.10 -23.47 -3.41
CA LEU A 104 -3.06 -24.41 -3.87
C LEU A 104 -2.80 -24.28 -5.37
N GLU A 105 -3.82 -23.98 -6.16
CA GLU A 105 -3.76 -23.99 -7.62
C GLU A 105 -3.71 -22.60 -8.24
N GLN A 106 -4.28 -21.59 -7.57
CA GLN A 106 -4.51 -20.28 -8.18
C GLN A 106 -4.15 -19.13 -7.26
N PHE A 107 -3.63 -18.08 -7.85
CA PHE A 107 -3.55 -16.75 -7.27
C PHE A 107 -4.63 -15.86 -7.89
N SER A 108 -5.47 -15.26 -7.07
CA SER A 108 -6.62 -14.48 -7.54
C SER A 108 -6.58 -13.07 -6.94
N VAL A 109 -6.85 -12.08 -7.79
CA VAL A 109 -6.87 -10.67 -7.42
C VAL A 109 -8.25 -10.08 -7.67
N LYS A 110 -8.85 -9.50 -6.65
CA LYS A 110 -10.13 -8.80 -6.81
C LYS A 110 -9.92 -7.43 -7.46
N THR A 111 -10.41 -7.27 -8.67
CA THR A 111 -10.43 -6.01 -9.43
C THR A 111 -11.80 -5.32 -9.31
N LEU A 112 -11.98 -4.19 -9.97
CA LEU A 112 -13.29 -3.51 -10.05
C LEU A 112 -14.31 -4.31 -10.85
N PHE A 113 -13.86 -5.06 -11.87
CA PHE A 113 -14.71 -5.77 -12.82
C PHE A 113 -14.83 -7.28 -12.52
N GLY A 114 -14.32 -7.74 -11.37
CA GLY A 114 -14.37 -9.15 -10.99
C GLY A 114 -13.04 -9.67 -10.43
N TRP A 115 -12.86 -10.98 -10.52
CA TRP A 115 -11.64 -11.63 -10.10
C TRP A 115 -10.74 -11.89 -11.31
N LYS A 116 -9.47 -11.57 -11.20
CA LYS A 116 -8.43 -11.96 -12.15
C LYS A 116 -7.68 -13.13 -11.53
N HIS A 117 -7.62 -14.25 -12.27
CA HIS A 117 -7.01 -15.49 -11.81
C HIS A 117 -5.70 -15.72 -12.55
N TYR A 118 -4.73 -16.24 -11.82
CA TYR A 118 -3.43 -16.67 -12.34
C TYR A 118 -3.17 -18.08 -11.83
N ASP A 119 -2.66 -18.94 -12.69
CA ASP A 119 -2.28 -20.29 -12.33
C ASP A 119 -1.02 -20.26 -11.45
N ARG A 120 -1.09 -20.86 -10.27
CA ARG A 120 -0.01 -20.89 -9.30
C ARG A 120 0.87 -22.14 -9.44
N LEU A 121 0.41 -23.17 -10.14
CA LEU A 121 1.15 -24.42 -10.34
C LEU A 121 2.36 -24.24 -11.26
N LEU A 122 2.33 -23.21 -12.09
CA LEU A 122 3.43 -22.88 -12.99
C LEU A 122 4.49 -22.02 -12.29
N PRO A 123 5.75 -22.01 -12.78
CA PRO A 123 6.81 -21.21 -12.20
C PRO A 123 6.40 -19.73 -12.08
N HIS A 124 6.40 -19.22 -10.88
CA HIS A 124 5.97 -17.86 -10.57
C HIS A 124 6.78 -17.27 -9.41
N ARG A 125 6.72 -15.98 -9.26
CA ARG A 125 7.24 -15.26 -8.09
C ARG A 125 6.49 -13.95 -7.87
N PHE A 126 6.38 -13.55 -6.62
CA PHE A 126 5.97 -12.20 -6.26
C PHE A 126 7.19 -11.28 -6.23
N ALA A 127 7.18 -10.25 -7.04
CA ALA A 127 8.24 -9.26 -7.11
C ALA A 127 7.74 -7.88 -6.72
N LEU A 128 8.64 -7.08 -6.16
CA LEU A 128 8.40 -5.68 -5.87
C LEU A 128 9.32 -4.85 -6.74
N LEU A 129 8.71 -4.06 -7.59
CA LEU A 129 9.42 -3.22 -8.53
C LEU A 129 9.12 -1.75 -8.21
N GLN A 130 10.13 -0.91 -8.29
CA GLN A 130 9.90 0.52 -8.19
C GLN A 130 9.04 0.97 -9.36
N HIS A 131 8.17 1.94 -9.15
CA HIS A 131 7.34 2.49 -10.20
C HIS A 131 8.23 3.06 -11.31
N ASP A 132 8.22 2.39 -12.45
CA ASP A 132 8.86 2.87 -13.65
C ASP A 132 7.93 3.83 -14.37
N TRP A 133 8.49 4.93 -14.81
CA TRP A 133 7.77 5.87 -15.63
C TRP A 133 7.50 5.24 -17.00
N THR A 134 6.32 5.50 -17.55
CA THR A 134 6.11 5.18 -18.96
C THR A 134 7.05 6.04 -19.81
N GLN A 135 7.41 5.57 -20.98
CA GLN A 135 8.31 6.32 -21.90
C GLN A 135 7.79 7.75 -22.13
N ALA A 136 6.47 7.89 -22.33
CA ALA A 136 5.84 9.21 -22.51
C ALA A 136 6.00 10.13 -21.27
N GLU A 137 5.88 9.58 -20.05
CA GLU A 137 6.10 10.34 -18.82
C GLU A 137 7.57 10.73 -18.65
N GLN A 138 8.51 9.86 -19.04
CA GLN A 138 9.94 10.15 -19.03
C GLN A 138 10.27 11.28 -20.00
N GLU A 139 9.82 11.21 -21.24
CA GLU A 139 10.01 12.24 -22.28
C GLU A 139 9.42 13.58 -21.84
N GLN A 140 8.21 13.57 -21.27
CA GLN A 140 7.57 14.77 -20.77
C GLN A 140 8.35 15.39 -19.59
N GLN A 141 8.88 14.57 -18.70
CA GLN A 141 9.66 15.05 -17.58
C GLN A 141 11.03 15.59 -18.02
N GLU A 142 11.68 14.94 -18.97
CA GLU A 142 12.94 15.42 -19.57
C GLU A 142 12.73 16.76 -20.24
N PHE A 143 11.64 16.92 -21.01
CA PHE A 143 11.28 18.18 -21.63
C PHE A 143 11.03 19.29 -20.59
N GLN A 144 10.26 18.98 -19.54
CA GLN A 144 10.02 19.94 -18.46
C GLN A 144 11.29 20.27 -17.68
N ALA A 145 12.18 19.30 -17.47
CA ALA A 145 13.47 19.52 -16.81
C ALA A 145 14.37 20.42 -17.64
N ALA A 146 14.48 20.19 -18.94
CA ALA A 146 15.23 21.05 -19.86
C ALA A 146 14.68 22.49 -19.88
N GLN A 147 13.37 22.64 -19.95
CA GLN A 147 12.72 23.95 -19.90
C GLN A 147 12.96 24.66 -18.55
N ALA A 148 12.91 23.93 -17.42
CA ALA A 148 13.19 24.49 -16.11
C ALA A 148 14.65 24.90 -15.97
N GLN A 149 15.57 24.10 -16.54
CA GLN A 149 17.00 24.41 -16.53
C GLN A 149 17.31 25.68 -17.34
N MET A 150 16.66 25.88 -18.48
CA MET A 150 16.76 27.13 -19.24
C MET A 150 16.29 28.35 -18.44
N LYS A 151 15.38 28.16 -17.48
CA LYS A 151 14.88 29.21 -16.58
C LYS A 151 15.67 29.27 -15.25
N GLY A 152 16.81 28.59 -15.15
CA GLY A 152 17.63 28.52 -13.94
C GLY A 152 16.97 27.80 -12.75
N LYS A 153 15.96 26.97 -13.00
CA LYS A 153 15.23 26.23 -11.97
C LYS A 153 15.57 24.73 -12.05
N LEU A 154 15.80 24.11 -10.89
CA LEU A 154 15.94 22.67 -10.80
C LEU A 154 14.56 22.01 -10.63
N LEU A 155 14.18 21.20 -11.59
CA LEU A 155 12.96 20.39 -11.49
C LEU A 155 13.28 19.13 -10.66
N ARG A 156 12.61 18.98 -9.52
CA ARG A 156 12.73 17.76 -8.72
C ARG A 156 11.68 16.74 -9.15
N ARG A 157 12.09 15.49 -9.29
CA ARG A 157 11.18 14.35 -9.54
C ARG A 157 10.06 14.35 -8.49
N ALA A 158 8.82 14.17 -8.94
CA ALA A 158 7.68 14.12 -8.03
C ALA A 158 7.85 12.99 -7.00
N ARG A 159 7.83 13.32 -5.71
CA ARG A 159 8.10 12.37 -4.60
C ARG A 159 7.16 11.17 -4.56
N TRP A 160 5.94 11.33 -5.08
CA TRP A 160 4.93 10.26 -5.10
C TRP A 160 5.37 9.06 -5.92
N TYR A 161 5.98 9.28 -7.08
CA TYR A 161 6.47 8.20 -7.92
C TYR A 161 7.74 7.57 -7.35
N ALA A 162 8.63 8.36 -6.76
CA ALA A 162 9.85 7.86 -6.13
C ALA A 162 9.57 6.88 -4.96
N ASN A 163 8.41 7.01 -4.31
CA ASN A 163 7.98 6.13 -3.22
C ASN A 163 6.85 5.18 -3.63
N SER A 164 6.65 4.99 -4.92
CA SER A 164 5.65 4.07 -5.46
C SER A 164 6.29 2.78 -5.93
N PHE A 165 5.59 1.69 -5.69
CA PHE A 165 6.05 0.35 -6.01
C PHE A 165 4.92 -0.43 -6.69
N HIS A 166 5.26 -1.19 -7.72
CA HIS A 166 4.39 -2.18 -8.31
C HIS A 166 4.66 -3.52 -7.67
N LEU A 167 3.61 -4.12 -7.10
CA LEU A 167 3.61 -5.53 -6.80
C LEU A 167 3.29 -6.25 -8.10
N SER A 168 4.22 -7.03 -8.61
CA SER A 168 4.04 -7.86 -9.78
C SER A 168 3.98 -9.34 -9.41
N PHE A 169 3.23 -10.07 -10.20
CA PHE A 169 3.23 -11.52 -10.26
C PHE A 169 3.87 -11.93 -11.57
N ASP A 170 5.13 -12.35 -11.49
CA ASP A 170 5.87 -12.83 -12.65
C ASP A 170 5.46 -14.29 -12.88
N TYR A 171 4.96 -14.58 -14.07
CA TYR A 171 4.34 -15.83 -14.44
C TYR A 171 4.76 -16.20 -15.85
N LEU A 172 5.40 -17.35 -16.02
CA LEU A 172 5.94 -17.82 -17.33
C LEU A 172 6.81 -16.76 -18.03
N GLY A 173 7.60 -16.01 -17.29
CA GLY A 173 8.43 -14.95 -17.86
C GLY A 173 7.66 -13.67 -18.22
N GLN A 174 6.34 -13.65 -18.05
CA GLN A 174 5.52 -12.45 -18.24
C GLN A 174 5.30 -11.76 -16.89
N ARG A 175 5.49 -10.46 -16.87
CA ARG A 175 5.21 -9.61 -15.72
C ARG A 175 3.75 -9.19 -15.74
N ASN A 176 3.05 -9.47 -14.65
CA ASN A 176 1.68 -9.02 -14.43
C ASN A 176 1.64 -8.10 -13.20
N ASP A 177 1.39 -6.82 -13.42
CA ASP A 177 1.23 -5.87 -12.32
C ASP A 177 -0.10 -6.09 -11.62
N VAL A 178 -0.02 -6.43 -10.33
CA VAL A 178 -1.16 -6.79 -9.50
C VAL A 178 -1.75 -5.56 -8.82
N LEU A 179 -0.89 -4.75 -8.23
CA LEU A 179 -1.31 -3.52 -7.54
C LEU A 179 -0.14 -2.53 -7.40
N THR A 180 -0.49 -1.25 -7.32
CA THR A 180 0.48 -0.18 -7.04
C THR A 180 0.31 0.30 -5.60
N VAL A 181 1.41 0.38 -4.86
CA VAL A 181 1.47 0.74 -3.45
C VAL A 181 2.37 1.96 -3.27
N PHE A 182 1.92 2.93 -2.51
CA PHE A 182 2.71 4.07 -2.08
C PHE A 182 3.32 3.79 -0.71
N GLY A 183 4.65 3.80 -0.64
CA GLY A 183 5.44 3.57 0.56
C GLY A 183 6.16 2.21 0.58
N PRO A 184 7.50 2.23 0.80
CA PRO A 184 8.31 1.01 0.75
C PRO A 184 7.94 0.01 1.85
N LYS A 185 7.63 0.48 3.06
CA LYS A 185 7.29 -0.39 4.20
C LYS A 185 6.01 -1.18 3.95
N GLU A 186 4.96 -0.53 3.44
CA GLU A 186 3.71 -1.19 3.09
C GLU A 186 3.89 -2.17 1.93
N ALA A 187 4.64 -1.79 0.92
CA ALA A 187 4.93 -2.62 -0.24
C ALA A 187 5.70 -3.89 0.16
N MET A 188 6.77 -3.74 0.92
CA MET A 188 7.56 -4.87 1.45
C MET A 188 6.73 -5.79 2.34
N ALA A 189 5.89 -5.23 3.22
CA ALA A 189 5.04 -6.04 4.10
C ALA A 189 4.06 -6.92 3.31
N ILE A 190 3.54 -6.41 2.18
CA ILE A 190 2.62 -7.17 1.32
C ILE A 190 3.36 -8.31 0.62
N VAL A 191 4.50 -8.01 -0.02
CA VAL A 191 5.31 -9.04 -0.74
C VAL A 191 5.77 -10.14 0.21
N THR A 192 6.34 -9.74 1.35
CA THR A 192 6.81 -10.70 2.35
C THR A 192 5.67 -11.61 2.83
N ARG A 193 4.46 -11.03 3.03
CA ARG A 193 3.29 -11.81 3.43
C ARG A 193 2.83 -12.77 2.33
N LEU A 194 2.81 -12.34 1.08
CA LEU A 194 2.44 -13.20 -0.05
C LEU A 194 3.42 -14.34 -0.22
N ASN A 195 4.73 -14.06 -0.18
CA ASN A 195 5.76 -15.10 -0.25
C ASN A 195 5.66 -16.09 0.91
N ALA A 196 5.39 -15.61 2.14
CA ALA A 196 5.21 -16.51 3.28
C ALA A 196 3.98 -17.42 3.09
N CYS A 197 2.85 -16.91 2.64
CA CYS A 197 1.67 -17.72 2.34
C CYS A 197 1.93 -18.71 1.21
N ASP A 198 2.65 -18.29 0.20
CA ASP A 198 3.02 -19.09 -0.95
C ASP A 198 3.91 -20.28 -0.55
N ASN A 199 4.95 -20.01 0.25
CA ASN A 199 5.82 -21.06 0.78
C ASN A 199 5.07 -22.10 1.63
N VAL A 200 4.08 -21.65 2.42
CA VAL A 200 3.25 -22.58 3.22
C VAL A 200 2.41 -23.46 2.30
N LEU A 201 1.77 -22.89 1.27
CA LEU A 201 0.98 -23.67 0.30
C LEU A 201 1.85 -24.64 -0.48
N ASP A 202 3.06 -24.25 -0.87
CA ASP A 202 4.01 -25.13 -1.54
C ASP A 202 4.46 -26.30 -0.65
N ALA A 203 4.68 -26.03 0.63
CA ALA A 203 5.02 -27.07 1.59
C ALA A 203 3.86 -28.07 1.77
N LEU A 204 2.62 -27.60 1.74
CA LEU A 204 1.42 -28.44 1.81
C LEU A 204 1.25 -29.27 0.52
N ALA A 205 1.43 -28.66 -0.64
CA ALA A 205 1.36 -29.35 -1.93
C ALA A 205 2.38 -30.50 -1.99
N ARG A 206 3.63 -30.25 -1.54
CA ARG A 206 4.69 -31.27 -1.50
C ARG A 206 4.41 -32.43 -0.54
N ARG A 207 3.65 -32.20 0.52
CA ARG A 207 3.26 -33.26 1.48
C ARG A 207 2.11 -34.13 0.97
N GLY A 208 1.55 -33.86 -0.20
CA GLY A 208 0.41 -34.57 -0.76
C GLY A 208 -0.87 -34.40 0.06
N GLN A 209 -0.91 -33.38 0.89
CA GLN A 209 -2.03 -33.18 1.80
C GLN A 209 -3.12 -32.36 1.10
N GLY A 210 -3.93 -33.03 0.29
CA GLY A 210 -5.31 -32.62 0.05
C GLY A 210 -6.20 -32.82 1.28
N THR A 211 -5.63 -32.83 2.49
CA THR A 211 -6.35 -32.99 3.74
C THR A 211 -7.10 -31.72 4.08
N PRO A 212 -8.41 -31.82 4.45
CA PRO A 212 -9.14 -30.66 4.94
C PRO A 212 -8.37 -30.04 6.11
N LEU A 213 -8.41 -28.69 6.18
CA LEU A 213 -7.82 -27.94 7.26
C LEU A 213 -8.18 -28.56 8.59
N THR A 214 -7.19 -29.07 9.32
CA THR A 214 -7.32 -29.32 10.75
C THR A 214 -7.77 -28.01 11.43
N PRO A 215 -8.54 -28.10 12.54
CA PRO A 215 -9.10 -26.92 13.17
C PRO A 215 -8.02 -25.85 13.39
N ALA A 216 -8.41 -24.61 13.20
CA ALA A 216 -7.56 -23.41 13.14
C ALA A 216 -6.59 -23.23 14.33
N ASP A 217 -6.77 -23.95 15.39
CA ASP A 217 -6.02 -23.87 16.63
C ASP A 217 -4.58 -24.41 16.52
N GLU A 218 -4.36 -25.42 15.65
CA GLU A 218 -3.01 -26.00 15.47
C GLU A 218 -2.05 -25.13 14.63
N TRP A 219 -2.56 -24.21 13.83
CA TRP A 219 -1.75 -23.35 12.95
C TRP A 219 -1.39 -22.00 13.56
N GLY A 220 -2.10 -21.62 14.64
CA GLY A 220 -1.98 -20.30 15.26
C GLY A 220 -0.87 -20.20 16.29
N ASP A 221 -0.58 -21.28 16.95
CA ASP A 221 0.33 -21.32 18.12
C ASP A 221 1.69 -21.95 17.83
N GLN A 222 1.95 -22.41 16.59
CA GLN A 222 3.28 -22.85 16.23
C GLN A 222 4.15 -21.66 15.79
N PRO A 223 5.06 -21.18 16.64
CA PRO A 223 5.94 -20.06 16.29
C PRO A 223 6.93 -20.34 15.16
N GLY A 224 6.92 -21.56 14.60
CA GLY A 224 7.75 -21.99 13.49
C GLY A 224 7.04 -22.28 12.17
N ALA A 225 5.69 -22.11 12.08
CA ALA A 225 4.95 -22.41 10.85
C ALA A 225 5.11 -21.33 9.76
N ILE A 226 5.58 -20.17 10.13
CA ILE A 226 6.02 -19.12 9.19
C ILE A 226 7.51 -18.98 9.42
N PRO A 227 8.38 -19.31 8.44
CA PRO A 227 9.82 -19.08 8.61
C PRO A 227 10.01 -17.61 8.97
N GLU A 228 10.63 -17.37 10.14
CA GLU A 228 11.14 -16.06 10.48
C GLU A 228 12.14 -15.68 9.39
N LEU A 229 11.75 -14.71 8.57
CA LEU A 229 12.66 -14.11 7.61
C LEU A 229 13.59 -13.19 8.41
N THR A 230 14.73 -13.72 8.76
CA THR A 230 15.91 -12.95 9.18
C THR A 230 16.45 -12.14 8.02
#